data_fd6ae267d4ff9092ea9789762ca1d3cb
#
_entry.id   fd6ae267d4ff9092ea9789762ca1d3cb
#
_cell.length_a   1.000
_cell.length_b   1.000
_cell.length_c   1.000
_cell.angle_alpha   90.00
_cell.angle_beta   90.00
_cell.angle_gamma   90.00
#
_symmetry.space_group_name_H-M   'P 1'
#
loop_
_entity.id
_entity.type
_entity.pdbx_description
1 polymer ?
#
loop_
_entity_poly.entity_id
_entity_poly.type
_entity_poly.pdbx_seq_one_letter_code
_entity_poly.pdbx_strand_id
1 'polypeptide(L)'
;MIRVLVVDDEALIRTGFRHILDSADGIEVVAAVPGGQAVHSARELRPDVVLLDIRMPDVDGLTVLADLRRLPQPPTVAMLTTFDMDEYVATALRSGAAGFLLKDTDPVQLPLLVRSLADGGVVLSSRVTRTVVDGYLDNGPHEEAARCVARLTERERAVLVLIAEGLSNTGIGARMHLSIGTVKDHVSAVLAKLEVGSRVQAALLAERAGLLRPPRDPEDG
;
A
#
# COMPACT_ATOMS: atom_id res chain seq x y z
N MET A 1 14.28 9.95 -8.82
CA MET A 1 13.67 10.92 -7.88
C MET A 1 12.25 10.47 -7.67
N ILE A 2 11.82 10.32 -6.42
CA ILE A 2 10.47 9.89 -6.05
C ILE A 2 9.55 11.11 -6.05
N ARG A 3 8.47 11.06 -6.83
CA ARG A 3 7.52 12.15 -7.00
C ARG A 3 6.34 11.95 -6.04
N VAL A 4 6.11 12.89 -5.14
CA VAL A 4 5.09 12.79 -4.09
C VAL A 4 4.01 13.85 -4.30
N LEU A 5 2.74 13.43 -4.21
CA LEU A 5 1.58 14.32 -4.09
C LEU A 5 1.06 14.24 -2.65
N VAL A 6 0.95 15.41 -2.00
CA VAL A 6 0.35 15.53 -0.67
C VAL A 6 -1.06 16.05 -0.81
N VAL A 7 -2.04 15.35 -0.25
CA VAL A 7 -3.46 15.71 -0.31
C VAL A 7 -4.02 15.77 1.12
N ASP A 8 -4.39 16.97 1.54
CA ASP A 8 -4.90 17.25 2.88
C ASP A 8 -5.67 18.57 2.84
N ASP A 9 -6.71 18.76 3.62
CA ASP A 9 -7.45 20.02 3.68
C ASP A 9 -6.73 21.08 4.53
N GLU A 10 -5.92 20.65 5.50
CA GLU A 10 -5.16 21.54 6.38
C GLU A 10 -3.89 22.09 5.69
N ALA A 11 -3.87 23.40 5.42
CA ALA A 11 -2.73 24.07 4.76
C ALA A 11 -1.40 23.89 5.54
N LEU A 12 -1.46 23.84 6.87
CA LEU A 12 -0.29 23.66 7.73
C LEU A 12 0.32 22.27 7.54
N ILE A 13 -0.51 21.24 7.47
CA ILE A 13 -0.08 19.85 7.22
C ILE A 13 0.57 19.75 5.85
N ARG A 14 -0.09 20.28 4.80
CA ARG A 14 0.48 20.30 3.43
C ARG A 14 1.85 20.95 3.39
N THR A 15 2.00 22.12 4.05
CA THR A 15 3.27 22.87 4.09
C THR A 15 4.34 22.12 4.86
N GLY A 16 3.99 21.54 6.00
CA GLY A 16 4.91 20.76 6.83
C GLY A 16 5.44 19.52 6.10
N PHE A 17 4.57 18.71 5.51
CA PHE A 17 4.95 17.53 4.76
C PHE A 17 5.81 17.87 3.54
N ARG A 18 5.44 18.94 2.80
CA ARG A 18 6.25 19.43 1.69
C ARG A 18 7.66 19.77 2.15
N HIS A 19 7.79 20.58 3.21
CA HIS A 19 9.09 21.04 3.69
C HIS A 19 9.99 19.87 4.13
N ILE A 20 9.41 18.90 4.87
CA ILE A 20 10.14 17.71 5.33
C ILE A 20 10.60 16.86 4.14
N LEU A 21 9.71 16.59 3.19
CA LEU A 21 10.00 15.70 2.06
C LEU A 21 10.94 16.34 1.04
N ASP A 22 10.78 17.63 0.72
CA ASP A 22 11.67 18.34 -0.21
C ASP A 22 13.08 18.56 0.37
N SER A 23 13.26 18.48 1.70
CA SER A 23 14.57 18.52 2.32
C SER A 23 15.32 17.18 2.23
N ALA A 24 14.66 16.10 1.81
CA ALA A 24 15.24 14.77 1.74
C ALA A 24 15.74 14.44 0.34
N ASP A 25 16.98 13.99 0.20
CA ASP A 25 17.58 13.64 -1.09
C ASP A 25 16.72 12.62 -1.87
N GLY A 26 16.51 12.89 -3.15
CA GLY A 26 15.84 11.94 -4.05
C GLY A 26 14.30 11.90 -3.92
N ILE A 27 13.69 12.82 -3.17
CA ILE A 27 12.24 13.02 -3.07
C ILE A 27 11.87 14.42 -3.56
N GLU A 28 10.76 14.55 -4.25
CA GLU A 28 10.20 15.83 -4.73
C GLU A 28 8.69 15.85 -4.46
N VAL A 29 8.19 16.86 -3.77
CA VAL A 29 6.74 17.08 -3.63
C VAL A 29 6.24 17.86 -4.84
N VAL A 30 5.73 17.14 -5.84
CA VAL A 30 5.26 17.70 -7.11
C VAL A 30 4.03 18.61 -6.96
N ALA A 31 3.19 18.34 -5.95
CA ALA A 31 2.12 19.25 -5.53
C ALA A 31 1.69 18.93 -4.09
N ALA A 32 1.07 19.92 -3.43
CA ALA A 32 0.38 19.78 -2.14
C ALA A 32 -0.96 20.52 -2.24
N VAL A 33 -2.07 19.77 -2.28
CA VAL A 33 -3.39 20.26 -2.72
C VAL A 33 -4.50 19.81 -1.76
N PRO A 34 -5.65 20.51 -1.72
CA PRO A 34 -6.85 20.02 -1.06
C PRO A 34 -7.48 18.87 -1.84
N GLY A 35 -8.40 18.11 -1.19
CA GLY A 35 -9.00 16.88 -1.70
C GLY A 35 -9.62 17.00 -3.09
N GLY A 36 -10.39 18.05 -3.37
CA GLY A 36 -11.06 18.27 -4.65
C GLY A 36 -10.12 18.40 -5.85
N GLN A 37 -8.83 18.65 -5.63
CA GLN A 37 -7.80 18.76 -6.69
C GLN A 37 -6.96 17.50 -6.87
N ALA A 38 -7.10 16.50 -6.00
CA ALA A 38 -6.23 15.33 -5.90
C ALA A 38 -6.13 14.54 -7.21
N VAL A 39 -7.28 14.15 -7.77
CA VAL A 39 -7.34 13.28 -8.97
C VAL A 39 -6.81 14.02 -10.21
N HIS A 40 -7.15 15.32 -10.35
CA HIS A 40 -6.63 16.13 -11.43
C HIS A 40 -5.10 16.25 -11.37
N SER A 41 -4.58 16.63 -10.20
CA SER A 41 -3.13 16.75 -9.96
C SER A 41 -2.39 15.43 -10.19
N ALA A 42 -2.95 14.31 -9.74
CA ALA A 42 -2.35 12.99 -9.94
C ALA A 42 -2.27 12.62 -11.43
N ARG A 43 -3.31 12.95 -12.22
CA ARG A 43 -3.35 12.70 -13.67
C ARG A 43 -2.29 13.49 -14.42
N GLU A 44 -2.16 14.78 -14.12
CA GLU A 44 -1.23 15.68 -14.78
C GLU A 44 0.22 15.45 -14.36
N LEU A 45 0.46 15.28 -13.06
CA LEU A 45 1.80 15.25 -12.48
C LEU A 45 2.37 13.82 -12.35
N ARG A 46 1.54 12.78 -12.46
CA ARG A 46 1.94 11.36 -12.37
C ARG A 46 2.88 11.10 -11.19
N PRO A 47 2.43 11.31 -9.95
CA PRO A 47 3.23 11.03 -8.77
C PRO A 47 3.46 9.51 -8.62
N ASP A 48 4.60 9.13 -8.03
CA ASP A 48 4.86 7.74 -7.63
C ASP A 48 4.07 7.38 -6.37
N VAL A 49 3.97 8.35 -5.43
CA VAL A 49 3.31 8.19 -4.13
C VAL A 49 2.34 9.34 -3.90
N VAL A 50 1.16 9.02 -3.38
CA VAL A 50 0.18 9.98 -2.86
C VAL A 50 0.03 9.76 -1.36
N LEU A 51 0.23 10.82 -0.59
CA LEU A 51 -0.13 10.88 0.82
C LEU A 51 -1.50 11.55 0.91
N LEU A 52 -2.52 10.81 1.30
CA LEU A 52 -3.92 11.21 1.20
C LEU A 52 -4.60 11.22 2.57
N ASP A 53 -5.08 12.38 2.98
CA ASP A 53 -5.91 12.47 4.18
C ASP A 53 -7.23 11.72 4.01
N ILE A 54 -7.67 11.08 5.09
CA ILE A 54 -8.93 10.34 5.12
C ILE A 54 -10.12 11.30 5.22
N ARG A 55 -10.04 12.31 6.09
CA ARG A 55 -11.15 13.21 6.39
C ARG A 55 -10.90 14.60 5.86
N MET A 56 -11.56 14.94 4.77
CA MET A 56 -11.53 16.26 4.19
C MET A 56 -12.97 16.78 4.03
N PRO A 57 -13.25 18.08 4.31
CA PRO A 57 -14.61 18.62 4.30
C PRO A 57 -15.22 18.68 2.89
N ASP A 58 -14.42 18.78 1.86
CA ASP A 58 -14.84 18.92 0.46
C ASP A 58 -15.07 17.58 -0.23
N VAL A 59 -14.33 16.53 0.17
CA VAL A 59 -14.44 15.20 -0.43
C VAL A 59 -13.89 14.14 0.54
N ASP A 60 -14.56 13.00 0.63
CA ASP A 60 -14.07 11.87 1.41
C ASP A 60 -12.81 11.24 0.79
N GLY A 61 -11.77 11.05 1.59
CA GLY A 61 -10.50 10.46 1.14
C GLY A 61 -10.64 9.05 0.56
N LEU A 62 -11.59 8.23 1.02
CA LEU A 62 -11.86 6.92 0.42
C LEU A 62 -12.41 7.03 -1.00
N THR A 63 -13.21 8.06 -1.29
CA THR A 63 -13.68 8.37 -2.64
C THR A 63 -12.52 8.78 -3.55
N VAL A 64 -11.65 9.66 -3.06
CA VAL A 64 -10.43 10.05 -3.78
C VAL A 64 -9.52 8.86 -4.05
N LEU A 65 -9.31 7.98 -3.06
CA LEU A 65 -8.55 6.74 -3.23
C LEU A 65 -9.12 5.88 -4.35
N ALA A 66 -10.44 5.65 -4.36
CA ALA A 66 -11.09 4.85 -5.39
C ALA A 66 -10.90 5.45 -6.80
N ASP A 67 -10.95 6.77 -6.93
CA ASP A 67 -10.76 7.44 -8.21
C ASP A 67 -9.28 7.44 -8.67
N LEU A 68 -8.33 7.60 -7.75
CA LEU A 68 -6.90 7.45 -8.05
C LEU A 68 -6.56 6.03 -8.54
N ARG A 69 -7.20 5.01 -7.99
CA ARG A 69 -7.02 3.61 -8.40
C ARG A 69 -7.55 3.31 -9.82
N ARG A 70 -8.47 4.12 -10.34
CA ARG A 70 -9.00 4.00 -11.71
C ARG A 70 -8.13 4.68 -12.77
N LEU A 71 -7.07 5.40 -12.38
CA LEU A 71 -6.15 6.00 -13.34
C LEU A 71 -5.41 4.92 -14.15
N PRO A 72 -5.04 5.19 -15.41
CA PRO A 72 -4.30 4.23 -16.25
C PRO A 72 -2.98 3.77 -15.65
N GLN A 73 -2.34 4.64 -14.86
CA GLN A 73 -1.14 4.37 -14.07
C GLN A 73 -1.43 4.84 -12.64
N PRO A 74 -2.05 4.00 -11.81
CA PRO A 74 -2.41 4.40 -10.46
C PRO A 74 -1.14 4.56 -9.60
N PRO A 75 -1.04 5.67 -8.84
CA PRO A 75 0.05 5.85 -7.89
C PRO A 75 -0.08 4.90 -6.70
N THR A 76 1.01 4.74 -5.95
CA THR A 76 0.96 4.14 -4.62
C THR A 76 0.31 5.12 -3.65
N VAL A 77 -0.80 4.74 -3.01
CA VAL A 77 -1.52 5.63 -2.10
C VAL A 77 -1.35 5.16 -0.66
N ALA A 78 -0.83 6.03 0.20
CA ALA A 78 -0.84 5.86 1.66
C ALA A 78 -1.82 6.85 2.28
N MET A 79 -2.65 6.36 3.19
CA MET A 79 -3.61 7.20 3.91
C MET A 79 -2.91 7.94 5.05
N LEU A 80 -3.16 9.24 5.18
CA LEU A 80 -2.80 10.04 6.35
C LEU A 80 -3.94 9.97 7.35
N THR A 81 -3.63 9.74 8.62
CA THR A 81 -4.63 9.59 9.67
C THR A 81 -4.19 10.24 10.97
N THR A 82 -5.16 10.62 11.78
CA THR A 82 -5.01 10.90 13.21
C THR A 82 -5.34 9.63 14.01
N PHE A 83 -5.13 9.63 15.33
CA PHE A 83 -5.13 8.43 16.19
C PHE A 83 -6.43 7.59 16.24
N ASP A 84 -7.62 8.08 15.79
CA ASP A 84 -8.92 7.49 16.08
C ASP A 84 -9.72 6.98 14.84
N MET A 85 -9.09 6.23 13.93
CA MET A 85 -9.68 5.90 12.63
C MET A 85 -9.78 4.40 12.30
N ASP A 86 -9.92 3.53 13.29
CA ASP A 86 -9.94 2.06 13.10
C ASP A 86 -11.04 1.59 12.11
N GLU A 87 -12.18 2.24 12.08
CA GLU A 87 -13.32 1.92 11.19
C GLU A 87 -13.02 2.14 9.69
N TYR A 88 -12.10 3.06 9.36
CA TYR A 88 -11.72 3.36 7.98
C TYR A 88 -10.62 2.46 7.43
N VAL A 89 -9.82 1.85 8.32
CA VAL A 89 -8.66 1.04 7.95
C VAL A 89 -9.04 -0.12 7.04
N ALA A 90 -10.03 -0.91 7.44
CA ALA A 90 -10.46 -2.06 6.66
C ALA A 90 -11.00 -1.65 5.28
N THR A 91 -11.74 -0.55 5.22
CA THR A 91 -12.31 -0.04 3.95
C THR A 91 -11.22 0.52 3.05
N ALA A 92 -10.28 1.31 3.57
CA ALA A 92 -9.16 1.85 2.79
C ALA A 92 -8.28 0.73 2.22
N LEU A 93 -7.97 -0.30 3.02
CA LEU A 93 -7.21 -1.47 2.54
C LEU A 93 -7.96 -2.21 1.43
N ARG A 94 -9.27 -2.43 1.59
CA ARG A 94 -10.11 -3.03 0.52
C ARG A 94 -10.16 -2.18 -0.74
N SER A 95 -10.10 -0.85 -0.58
CA SER A 95 -10.06 0.09 -1.71
C SER A 95 -8.68 0.24 -2.34
N GLY A 96 -7.65 -0.44 -1.81
CA GLY A 96 -6.34 -0.50 -2.44
C GLY A 96 -5.28 0.45 -1.85
N ALA A 97 -5.48 0.95 -0.62
CA ALA A 97 -4.42 1.67 0.09
C ALA A 97 -3.20 0.76 0.31
N ALA A 98 -2.01 1.29 0.08
CA ALA A 98 -0.74 0.61 0.27
C ALA A 98 -0.18 0.76 1.68
N GLY A 99 -0.72 1.69 2.46
CA GLY A 99 -0.26 1.93 3.81
C GLY A 99 -1.02 3.01 4.55
N PHE A 100 -0.64 3.20 5.81
CA PHE A 100 -1.16 4.23 6.72
C PHE A 100 -0.01 4.91 7.45
N LEU A 101 -0.02 6.22 7.41
CA LEU A 101 0.92 7.11 8.08
C LEU A 101 0.15 8.01 9.06
N LEU A 102 0.72 8.24 10.22
CA LEU A 102 0.18 9.21 11.16
C LEU A 102 0.56 10.63 10.73
N LYS A 103 -0.35 11.60 10.90
CA LYS A 103 -0.08 13.02 10.63
C LYS A 103 1.02 13.59 11.54
N ASP A 104 1.27 12.96 12.69
CA ASP A 104 2.35 13.28 13.64
C ASP A 104 3.59 12.38 13.49
N THR A 105 3.71 11.70 12.36
CA THR A 105 4.92 10.91 12.05
C THR A 105 6.18 11.75 12.20
N ASP A 106 7.20 11.18 12.88
CA ASP A 106 8.51 11.83 13.06
C ASP A 106 9.06 12.30 11.69
N PRO A 107 9.42 13.58 11.57
CA PRO A 107 10.01 14.15 10.34
C PRO A 107 11.21 13.39 9.80
N VAL A 108 12.01 12.75 10.67
CA VAL A 108 13.17 11.94 10.26
C VAL A 108 12.73 10.63 9.60
N GLN A 109 11.62 10.05 10.04
CA GLN A 109 11.11 8.78 9.53
C GLN A 109 10.28 8.94 8.25
N LEU A 110 9.60 10.05 8.07
CA LEU A 110 8.68 10.27 6.96
C LEU A 110 9.33 10.00 5.58
N PRO A 111 10.54 10.50 5.26
CA PRO A 111 11.19 10.19 3.99
C PRO A 111 11.51 8.70 3.80
N LEU A 112 11.85 7.99 4.85
CA LEU A 112 12.15 6.54 4.81
C LEU A 112 10.89 5.74 4.47
N LEU A 113 9.75 6.10 5.08
CA LEU A 113 8.45 5.49 4.82
C LEU A 113 7.97 5.76 3.38
N VAL A 114 8.17 6.98 2.88
CA VAL A 114 7.87 7.33 1.48
C VAL A 114 8.73 6.52 0.50
N ARG A 115 10.02 6.32 0.78
CA ARG A 115 10.89 5.46 -0.03
C ARG A 115 10.42 4.01 -0.03
N SER A 116 10.02 3.50 1.14
CA SER A 116 9.46 2.16 1.26
C SER A 116 8.19 2.00 0.40
N LEU A 117 7.26 2.95 0.46
CA LEU A 117 6.05 2.97 -0.36
C LEU A 117 6.36 3.00 -1.86
N ALA A 118 7.29 3.86 -2.29
CA ALA A 118 7.70 3.98 -3.70
C ALA A 118 8.35 2.68 -4.23
N ASP A 119 9.02 1.93 -3.36
CA ASP A 119 9.57 0.60 -3.67
C ASP A 119 8.55 -0.54 -3.50
N GLY A 120 7.28 -0.20 -3.34
CA GLY A 120 6.21 -1.17 -3.18
C GLY A 120 6.19 -1.86 -1.82
N GLY A 121 6.83 -1.30 -0.82
CA GLY A 121 6.72 -1.75 0.57
C GLY A 121 5.35 -1.44 1.17
N VAL A 122 5.04 -2.09 2.28
CA VAL A 122 3.85 -1.82 3.10
C VAL A 122 4.25 -1.00 4.31
N VAL A 123 3.51 0.08 4.57
CA VAL A 123 3.72 0.93 5.73
C VAL A 123 2.44 0.93 6.57
N LEU A 124 2.51 0.30 7.73
CA LEU A 124 1.41 0.26 8.69
C LEU A 124 1.92 0.71 10.06
N SER A 125 1.22 1.61 10.72
CA SER A 125 1.49 1.88 12.13
C SER A 125 1.15 0.64 12.96
N SER A 126 1.78 0.48 14.12
CA SER A 126 1.55 -0.68 15.01
C SER A 126 0.08 -0.85 15.42
N ARG A 127 -0.67 0.25 15.49
CA ARG A 127 -2.10 0.24 15.78
C ARG A 127 -2.91 -0.30 14.60
N VAL A 128 -2.66 0.21 13.40
CA VAL A 128 -3.32 -0.26 12.16
C VAL A 128 -3.04 -1.75 11.94
N THR A 129 -1.82 -2.19 12.21
CA THR A 129 -1.47 -3.63 12.12
C THR A 129 -2.38 -4.47 13.02
N ARG A 130 -2.66 -4.04 14.24
CA ARG A 130 -3.54 -4.75 15.19
C ARG A 130 -4.97 -4.81 14.67
N THR A 131 -5.54 -3.69 14.24
CA THR A 131 -6.89 -3.64 13.65
C THR A 131 -7.02 -4.52 12.40
N VAL A 132 -5.96 -4.58 11.58
CA VAL A 132 -5.90 -5.45 10.40
C VAL A 132 -5.89 -6.93 10.82
N VAL A 133 -5.09 -7.30 11.80
CA VAL A 133 -5.00 -8.68 12.29
C VAL A 133 -6.34 -9.11 12.89
N ASP A 134 -6.92 -8.31 13.78
CA ASP A 134 -8.17 -8.63 14.47
C ASP A 134 -9.37 -8.70 13.51
N GLY A 135 -9.46 -7.77 12.53
CA GLY A 135 -10.59 -7.71 11.59
C GLY A 135 -10.48 -8.65 10.40
N TYR A 136 -9.28 -9.14 10.08
CA TYR A 136 -9.05 -9.99 8.90
C TYR A 136 -8.97 -11.48 9.21
N LEU A 137 -8.65 -11.87 10.45
CA LEU A 137 -8.59 -13.28 10.85
C LEU A 137 -9.98 -13.92 10.97
N ASP A 138 -11.03 -13.09 11.15
CA ASP A 138 -12.40 -13.58 11.38
C ASP A 138 -13.27 -13.77 10.13
N ASN A 139 -12.83 -13.36 8.93
CA ASN A 139 -13.75 -13.27 7.78
C ASN A 139 -13.25 -13.97 6.50
N GLY A 140 -13.63 -15.23 6.31
CA GLY A 140 -13.68 -15.89 5.01
C GLY A 140 -13.10 -17.31 4.97
N PRO A 141 -13.67 -18.19 4.10
CA PRO A 141 -13.24 -19.58 4.02
C PRO A 141 -11.82 -19.69 3.44
N HIS A 142 -10.96 -20.45 4.10
CA HIS A 142 -9.62 -20.80 3.62
C HIS A 142 -9.62 -21.39 2.19
N GLU A 143 -10.68 -22.07 1.81
CA GLU A 143 -10.86 -22.70 0.50
C GLU A 143 -10.95 -21.67 -0.65
N GLU A 144 -11.58 -20.51 -0.43
CA GLU A 144 -11.67 -19.48 -1.45
C GLU A 144 -10.32 -18.82 -1.71
N ALA A 145 -9.58 -18.50 -0.65
CA ALA A 145 -8.23 -17.97 -0.76
C ALA A 145 -7.29 -18.97 -1.48
N ALA A 146 -7.37 -20.25 -1.15
CA ALA A 146 -6.60 -21.31 -1.79
C ALA A 146 -6.93 -21.42 -3.30
N ARG A 147 -8.21 -21.32 -3.68
CA ARG A 147 -8.64 -21.34 -5.10
C ARG A 147 -8.10 -20.11 -5.87
N CYS A 148 -8.10 -18.93 -5.27
CA CYS A 148 -7.51 -17.75 -5.90
C CYS A 148 -6.01 -17.94 -6.15
N VAL A 149 -5.28 -18.42 -5.17
CA VAL A 149 -3.84 -18.69 -5.26
C VAL A 149 -3.51 -19.79 -6.28
N ALA A 150 -4.39 -20.77 -6.46
CA ALA A 150 -4.20 -21.84 -7.45
C ALA A 150 -4.23 -21.34 -8.91
N ARG A 151 -4.71 -20.12 -9.17
CA ARG A 151 -4.67 -19.48 -10.51
C ARG A 151 -3.31 -18.90 -10.87
N LEU A 152 -2.42 -18.76 -9.89
CA LEU A 152 -1.09 -18.19 -10.08
C LEU A 152 -0.15 -19.25 -10.68
N THR A 153 0.74 -18.80 -11.57
CA THR A 153 1.88 -19.59 -11.99
C THR A 153 2.86 -19.79 -10.82
N GLU A 154 3.75 -20.77 -10.91
CA GLU A 154 4.78 -21.00 -9.87
C GLU A 154 5.60 -19.74 -9.58
N ARG A 155 5.95 -18.97 -10.63
CA ARG A 155 6.72 -17.74 -10.50
C ARG A 155 5.94 -16.65 -9.76
N GLU A 156 4.67 -16.45 -10.10
CA GLU A 156 3.78 -15.51 -9.44
C GLU A 156 3.50 -15.93 -7.99
N ARG A 157 3.35 -17.23 -7.75
CA ARG A 157 3.18 -17.75 -6.39
C ARG A 157 4.44 -17.50 -5.54
N ALA A 158 5.63 -17.68 -6.08
CA ALA A 158 6.88 -17.35 -5.39
C ALA A 158 6.96 -15.85 -5.07
N VAL A 159 6.55 -14.99 -6.00
CA VAL A 159 6.45 -13.53 -5.75
C VAL A 159 5.43 -13.23 -4.64
N LEU A 160 4.27 -13.88 -4.64
CA LEU A 160 3.24 -13.71 -3.61
C LEU A 160 3.74 -14.08 -2.21
N VAL A 161 4.50 -15.18 -2.08
CA VAL A 161 5.13 -15.57 -0.80
C VAL A 161 6.08 -14.47 -0.31
N LEU A 162 6.95 -13.94 -1.17
CA LEU A 162 7.87 -12.86 -0.80
C LEU A 162 7.13 -11.54 -0.46
N ILE A 163 6.00 -11.28 -1.11
CA ILE A 163 5.10 -10.19 -0.73
C ILE A 163 4.59 -10.40 0.69
N ALA A 164 4.14 -11.58 1.02
CA ALA A 164 3.58 -11.92 2.32
C ALA A 164 4.64 -11.96 3.43
N GLU A 165 5.91 -12.23 3.09
CA GLU A 165 7.06 -12.05 3.96
C GLU A 165 7.44 -10.57 4.17
N GLY A 166 6.76 -9.62 3.51
CA GLY A 166 6.98 -8.19 3.66
C GLY A 166 8.12 -7.60 2.84
N LEU A 167 8.70 -8.35 1.88
CA LEU A 167 9.80 -7.84 1.07
C LEU A 167 9.33 -6.73 0.12
N SER A 168 10.13 -5.67 -0.05
CA SER A 168 9.93 -4.65 -1.10
C SER A 168 10.25 -5.20 -2.50
N ASN A 169 9.97 -4.43 -3.56
CA ASN A 169 10.32 -4.85 -4.93
C ASN A 169 11.83 -5.04 -5.10
N THR A 170 12.64 -4.20 -4.47
CA THR A 170 14.10 -4.36 -4.42
C THR A 170 14.50 -5.66 -3.72
N GLY A 171 13.87 -5.96 -2.57
CA GLY A 171 14.09 -7.21 -1.83
C GLY A 171 13.71 -8.45 -2.62
N ILE A 172 12.55 -8.43 -3.30
CA ILE A 172 12.10 -9.51 -4.19
C ILE A 172 13.07 -9.68 -5.36
N GLY A 173 13.50 -8.56 -5.99
CA GLY A 173 14.46 -8.59 -7.09
C GLY A 173 15.78 -9.24 -6.69
N ALA A 174 16.33 -8.88 -5.54
CA ALA A 174 17.53 -9.49 -4.99
C ALA A 174 17.35 -11.00 -4.73
N ARG A 175 16.23 -11.41 -4.12
CA ARG A 175 15.94 -12.81 -3.77
C ARG A 175 15.70 -13.69 -4.99
N MET A 176 15.10 -13.16 -6.05
CA MET A 176 14.72 -13.89 -7.26
C MET A 176 15.68 -13.67 -8.44
N HIS A 177 16.71 -12.85 -8.26
CA HIS A 177 17.65 -12.44 -9.31
C HIS A 177 16.95 -11.79 -10.52
N LEU A 178 16.01 -10.84 -10.22
CA LEU A 178 15.23 -10.11 -11.20
C LEU A 178 15.50 -8.61 -11.16
N SER A 179 15.28 -7.92 -12.28
CA SER A 179 15.23 -6.47 -12.30
C SER A 179 14.00 -5.94 -11.54
N ILE A 180 14.08 -4.73 -10.98
CA ILE A 180 12.95 -4.08 -10.31
C ILE A 180 11.75 -3.93 -11.26
N GLY A 181 11.98 -3.63 -12.54
CA GLY A 181 10.92 -3.56 -13.55
C GLY A 181 10.17 -4.89 -13.70
N THR A 182 10.90 -5.98 -13.85
CA THR A 182 10.32 -7.33 -13.94
C THR A 182 9.55 -7.72 -12.68
N VAL A 183 10.04 -7.32 -11.49
CA VAL A 183 9.32 -7.54 -10.23
C VAL A 183 8.00 -6.76 -10.21
N LYS A 184 8.00 -5.49 -10.63
CA LYS A 184 6.78 -4.67 -10.72
C LYS A 184 5.74 -5.32 -11.65
N ASP A 185 6.17 -5.88 -12.79
CA ASP A 185 5.29 -6.58 -13.72
C ASP A 185 4.68 -7.83 -13.08
N HIS A 186 5.49 -8.65 -12.39
CA HIS A 186 4.99 -9.81 -11.66
C HIS A 186 4.03 -9.43 -10.53
N VAL A 187 4.35 -8.40 -9.73
CA VAL A 187 3.46 -7.90 -8.66
C VAL A 187 2.13 -7.45 -9.25
N SER A 188 2.15 -6.69 -10.35
CA SER A 188 0.93 -6.24 -11.03
C SER A 188 0.08 -7.42 -11.54
N ALA A 189 0.72 -8.43 -12.13
CA ALA A 189 0.06 -9.64 -12.59
C ALA A 189 -0.57 -10.44 -11.43
N VAL A 190 0.13 -10.56 -10.30
CA VAL A 190 -0.36 -11.22 -9.08
C VAL A 190 -1.60 -10.49 -8.57
N LEU A 191 -1.53 -9.15 -8.39
CA LEU A 191 -2.67 -8.36 -7.90
C LEU A 191 -3.90 -8.50 -8.82
N ALA A 192 -3.70 -8.44 -10.13
CA ALA A 192 -4.77 -8.58 -11.12
C ALA A 192 -5.41 -9.97 -11.07
N LYS A 193 -4.62 -11.06 -11.00
CA LYS A 193 -5.14 -12.43 -10.95
C LYS A 193 -5.85 -12.77 -9.65
N LEU A 194 -5.40 -12.18 -8.54
CA LEU A 194 -6.03 -12.31 -7.23
C LEU A 194 -7.25 -11.38 -7.07
N GLU A 195 -7.48 -10.49 -8.03
CA GLU A 195 -8.55 -9.48 -8.00
C GLU A 195 -8.47 -8.57 -6.75
N VAL A 196 -7.25 -8.23 -6.33
CA VAL A 196 -7.00 -7.39 -5.15
C VAL A 196 -6.41 -6.03 -5.54
N GLY A 197 -6.80 -4.99 -4.79
CA GLY A 197 -6.39 -3.61 -5.07
C GLY A 197 -5.02 -3.24 -4.52
N SER A 198 -4.45 -4.00 -3.57
CA SER A 198 -3.18 -3.65 -2.95
C SER A 198 -2.35 -4.87 -2.56
N ARG A 199 -1.06 -4.59 -2.36
CA ARG A 199 -0.09 -5.57 -1.87
C ARG A 199 -0.43 -6.09 -0.47
N VAL A 200 -1.03 -5.24 0.38
CA VAL A 200 -1.51 -5.63 1.71
C VAL A 200 -2.59 -6.71 1.59
N GLN A 201 -3.54 -6.51 0.70
CA GLN A 201 -4.60 -7.50 0.44
C GLN A 201 -4.02 -8.81 -0.09
N ALA A 202 -3.03 -8.75 -0.99
CA ALA A 202 -2.37 -9.94 -1.51
C ALA A 202 -1.65 -10.71 -0.39
N ALA A 203 -0.94 -10.02 0.50
CA ALA A 203 -0.28 -10.63 1.65
C ALA A 203 -1.26 -11.32 2.60
N LEU A 204 -2.38 -10.66 2.92
CA LEU A 204 -3.44 -11.22 3.75
C LEU A 204 -4.11 -12.44 3.10
N LEU A 205 -4.31 -12.40 1.79
CA LEU A 205 -4.87 -13.54 1.05
C LEU A 205 -3.90 -14.74 1.04
N ALA A 206 -2.59 -14.47 0.90
CA ALA A 206 -1.56 -15.51 0.99
C ALA A 206 -1.53 -16.19 2.37
N GLU A 207 -1.67 -15.39 3.45
CA GLU A 207 -1.76 -15.89 4.83
C GLU A 207 -2.99 -16.80 5.00
N ARG A 208 -4.16 -16.35 4.53
CA ARG A 208 -5.40 -17.15 4.56
C ARG A 208 -5.29 -18.43 3.75
N ALA A 209 -4.59 -18.40 2.62
CA ALA A 209 -4.34 -19.61 1.81
C ALA A 209 -3.33 -20.56 2.44
N GLY A 210 -2.75 -20.22 3.59
CA GLY A 210 -1.77 -21.04 4.31
C GLY A 210 -0.39 -21.06 3.65
N LEU A 211 -0.06 -20.11 2.76
CA LEU A 211 1.23 -20.10 2.05
C LEU A 211 2.44 -19.83 2.95
N LEU A 212 2.23 -19.21 4.11
CA LEU A 212 3.30 -18.86 5.06
C LEU A 212 3.47 -19.91 6.16
N ARG A 213 2.58 -20.91 6.24
CA ARG A 213 2.75 -22.02 7.19
C ARG A 213 3.81 -22.98 6.67
N PRO A 214 4.77 -23.41 7.50
CA PRO A 214 5.63 -24.52 7.11
C PRO A 214 4.76 -25.74 6.79
N PRO A 215 5.16 -26.60 5.83
CA PRO A 215 4.45 -27.84 5.58
C PRO A 215 4.28 -28.58 6.91
N ARG A 216 3.05 -28.98 7.24
CA ARG A 216 2.81 -29.84 8.42
C ARG A 216 3.63 -31.10 8.21
N ASP A 217 4.49 -31.40 9.18
CA ASP A 217 5.16 -32.68 9.20
C ASP A 217 4.08 -33.79 9.23
N PRO A 218 4.19 -34.81 8.40
CA PRO A 218 3.20 -35.88 8.30
C PRO A 218 3.13 -36.79 9.56
N GLU A 219 3.80 -36.45 10.66
CA GLU A 219 3.88 -37.26 11.87
C GLU A 219 2.93 -36.85 13.01
N ASP A 220 2.07 -35.84 12.84
CA ASP A 220 1.04 -35.48 13.83
C ASP A 220 -0.35 -36.00 13.42
N GLY A 221 -0.48 -37.29 13.26
CA GLY A 221 -1.72 -38.02 12.99
C GLY A 221 -1.90 -39.20 13.94
#